data_cc04c90ba2669513ec11aa05e1500ee9
#
_entry.id   cc04c90ba2669513ec11aa05e1500ee9
#
_cell.length_a   1.000
_cell.length_b   1.000
_cell.length_c   1.000
_cell.angle_alpha   90.00
_cell.angle_beta   90.00
_cell.angle_gamma   90.00
#
_symmetry.space_group_name_H-M   'P 1'
#
loop_
_entity.id
_entity.type
_entity.pdbx_description
1 polymer ?
#
loop_
_entity_poly.entity_id
_entity_poly.type
_entity_poly.pdbx_seq_one_letter_code
_entity_poly.pdbx_strand_id
1 'polypeptide(L)'
;MVVADAVGGSNAWDTAFGPPLRLLGWRDLRSLSLEGLVVGAHSATHPPLTGLSHEQVVVESLRARSTLHRRLGIVPDTFAYPYGDVDPSIASLVGACGFTFGLTCRSASATYADGLLDLPRIEVDGDQSLDWFHESLRAGRPAR
;
A
#
# COMPACT_ATOMS: atom_id res chain seq x y z
N MET A 1 -0.72 4.89 -1.94
CA MET A 1 0.38 3.90 -1.99
C MET A 1 0.93 3.87 -3.40
N VAL A 2 2.25 3.66 -3.60
CA VAL A 2 2.92 3.83 -4.89
C VAL A 2 3.68 2.57 -5.28
N VAL A 3 3.35 1.99 -6.44
CA VAL A 3 4.15 0.96 -7.11
C VAL A 3 5.30 1.68 -7.83
N ALA A 4 6.51 1.52 -7.31
CA ALA A 4 7.61 2.43 -7.62
C ALA A 4 8.05 2.43 -9.10
N ASP A 5 8.04 1.27 -9.75
CA ASP A 5 8.45 1.13 -11.16
C ASP A 5 7.33 1.43 -12.15
N ALA A 6 6.09 1.52 -11.67
CA ALA A 6 4.92 1.78 -12.52
C ALA A 6 4.54 3.27 -12.60
N VAL A 7 5.23 4.14 -11.87
CA VAL A 7 4.94 5.59 -11.86
C VAL A 7 5.03 6.18 -13.26
N GLY A 8 3.94 6.84 -13.69
CA GLY A 8 3.79 7.38 -15.05
C GLY A 8 3.40 6.36 -16.12
N GLY A 9 3.33 5.09 -15.77
CA GLY A 9 2.84 3.99 -16.60
C GLY A 9 1.34 3.72 -16.38
N SER A 10 0.97 2.43 -16.27
CA SER A 10 -0.40 1.98 -16.04
C SER A 10 -0.44 0.80 -15.05
N ASN A 11 -1.64 0.54 -14.49
CA ASN A 11 -1.92 -0.61 -13.64
C ASN A 11 -2.17 -1.89 -14.47
N ALA A 12 -1.25 -2.25 -15.36
CA ALA A 12 -1.43 -3.39 -16.26
C ALA A 12 -1.61 -4.75 -15.56
N TRP A 13 -1.33 -4.85 -14.26
CA TRP A 13 -1.58 -6.03 -13.43
C TRP A 13 -3.06 -6.26 -13.10
N ASP A 14 -3.92 -5.24 -13.28
CA ASP A 14 -5.35 -5.29 -12.97
C ASP A 14 -6.24 -5.53 -14.21
N THR A 15 -5.69 -5.99 -15.32
CA THR A 15 -6.43 -6.17 -16.59
C THR A 15 -7.64 -7.10 -16.49
N ALA A 16 -7.67 -7.98 -15.49
CA ALA A 16 -8.83 -8.83 -15.21
C ALA A 16 -10.05 -8.03 -14.70
N PHE A 17 -9.85 -6.83 -14.15
CA PHE A 17 -10.89 -5.96 -13.58
C PHE A 17 -11.32 -4.83 -14.51
N GLY A 18 -10.64 -4.64 -15.64
CA GLY A 18 -10.98 -3.59 -16.61
C GLY A 18 -9.78 -3.14 -17.44
N PRO A 19 -9.98 -2.11 -18.29
CA PRO A 19 -8.88 -1.55 -19.08
C PRO A 19 -7.84 -0.89 -18.16
N PRO A 20 -6.54 -0.96 -18.53
CA PRO A 20 -5.49 -0.34 -17.73
C PRO A 20 -5.71 1.17 -17.57
N LEU A 21 -5.60 1.64 -16.33
CA LEU A 21 -5.66 3.05 -15.98
C LEU A 21 -4.26 3.66 -15.91
N ARG A 22 -4.14 4.90 -16.37
CA ARG A 22 -2.88 5.64 -16.27
C ARG A 22 -2.57 6.00 -14.82
N LEU A 23 -1.36 5.75 -14.40
CA LEU A 23 -0.86 6.12 -13.06
C LEU A 23 -0.24 7.52 -13.06
N LEU A 24 -0.25 8.17 -11.89
CA LEU A 24 0.39 9.47 -11.68
C LEU A 24 1.88 9.42 -12.01
N GLY A 25 2.39 10.51 -12.58
CA GLY A 25 3.81 10.69 -12.82
C GLY A 25 4.57 11.21 -11.59
N TRP A 26 5.89 11.17 -11.62
CA TRP A 26 6.75 11.66 -10.54
C TRP A 26 6.53 13.15 -10.20
N ARG A 27 6.19 13.96 -11.22
CA ARG A 27 5.88 15.38 -11.03
C ARG A 27 4.62 15.56 -10.18
N ASP A 28 3.57 14.80 -10.50
CA ASP A 28 2.29 14.88 -9.81
C ASP A 28 2.42 14.38 -8.37
N LEU A 29 3.11 13.26 -8.16
CA LEU A 29 3.41 12.73 -6.83
C LEU A 29 4.20 13.71 -5.97
N ARG A 30 5.16 14.41 -6.56
CA ARG A 30 5.92 15.46 -5.87
C ARG A 30 5.03 16.63 -5.46
N SER A 31 4.16 17.12 -6.35
CA SER A 31 3.22 18.20 -6.05
C SER A 31 2.32 17.83 -4.88
N LEU A 32 1.68 16.65 -4.95
CA LEU A 32 0.81 16.14 -3.88
C LEU A 32 1.54 15.97 -2.56
N SER A 33 2.79 15.48 -2.58
CA SER A 33 3.60 15.36 -1.37
C SER A 33 3.91 16.71 -0.72
N LEU A 34 4.17 17.75 -1.52
CA LEU A 34 4.38 19.11 -1.03
C LEU A 34 3.09 19.73 -0.46
N GLU A 35 1.94 19.29 -0.92
CA GLU A 35 0.61 19.67 -0.40
C GLU A 35 0.23 18.89 0.88
N GLY A 36 1.12 18.02 1.39
CA GLY A 36 0.93 17.28 2.64
C GLY A 36 0.41 15.86 2.47
N LEU A 37 0.25 15.33 1.24
CA LEU A 37 -0.13 13.95 1.04
C LEU A 37 1.01 13.00 1.46
N VAL A 38 0.70 12.08 2.37
CA VAL A 38 1.66 11.05 2.79
C VAL A 38 1.78 9.97 1.70
N VAL A 39 3.01 9.72 1.26
CA VAL A 39 3.31 8.72 0.22
C VAL A 39 3.91 7.47 0.86
N GLY A 40 3.22 6.34 0.73
CA GLY A 40 3.70 5.03 1.13
C GLY A 40 4.07 4.14 -0.07
N ALA A 41 4.81 3.05 0.19
CA ALA A 41 5.23 2.08 -0.82
C ALA A 41 4.18 0.99 -1.06
N HIS A 42 4.19 0.42 -2.28
CA HIS A 42 3.34 -0.70 -2.68
C HIS A 42 4.12 -1.67 -3.57
N SER A 43 5.26 -2.14 -3.08
CA SER A 43 6.32 -2.87 -3.80
C SER A 43 6.94 -2.09 -4.97
N ALA A 44 7.92 -2.69 -5.65
CA ALA A 44 8.50 -2.12 -6.86
C ALA A 44 7.65 -2.41 -8.09
N THR A 45 7.19 -3.67 -8.27
CA THR A 45 6.55 -4.16 -9.51
C THR A 45 5.15 -4.74 -9.32
N HIS A 46 4.60 -4.76 -8.09
CA HIS A 46 3.27 -5.23 -7.72
C HIS A 46 3.03 -6.76 -7.85
N PRO A 47 3.98 -7.64 -7.51
CA PRO A 47 3.72 -9.07 -7.47
C PRO A 47 2.99 -9.49 -6.19
N PRO A 48 2.26 -10.63 -6.17
CA PRO A 48 1.84 -11.28 -4.93
C PRO A 48 3.09 -11.75 -4.18
N LEU A 49 3.28 -11.29 -2.93
CA LEU A 49 4.55 -11.47 -2.22
C LEU A 49 4.75 -12.89 -1.67
N THR A 50 3.66 -13.61 -1.33
CA THR A 50 3.75 -14.98 -0.83
C THR A 50 4.24 -15.97 -1.89
N GLY A 51 4.17 -15.61 -3.17
CA GLY A 51 4.70 -16.40 -4.27
C GLY A 51 6.19 -16.17 -4.55
N LEU A 52 6.85 -15.25 -3.83
CA LEU A 52 8.25 -14.88 -4.04
C LEU A 52 9.20 -15.57 -3.05
N SER A 53 10.48 -15.69 -3.43
CA SER A 53 11.51 -16.02 -2.46
C SER A 53 11.74 -14.86 -1.48
N HIS A 54 12.26 -15.14 -0.30
CA HIS A 54 12.60 -14.11 0.71
C HIS A 54 13.51 -13.02 0.15
N GLU A 55 14.48 -13.40 -0.68
CA GLU A 55 15.38 -12.46 -1.35
C GLU A 55 14.62 -11.53 -2.32
N GLN A 56 13.68 -12.07 -3.08
CA GLN A 56 12.83 -11.28 -3.99
C GLN A 56 11.92 -10.31 -3.23
N VAL A 57 11.36 -10.73 -2.08
CA VAL A 57 10.57 -9.84 -1.20
C VAL A 57 11.41 -8.67 -0.71
N VAL A 58 12.65 -8.94 -0.28
CA VAL A 58 13.59 -7.89 0.14
C VAL A 58 13.92 -6.93 -1.01
N VAL A 59 14.18 -7.46 -2.21
CA VAL A 59 14.46 -6.65 -3.40
C VAL A 59 13.26 -5.76 -3.76
N GLU A 60 12.03 -6.30 -3.80
CA GLU A 60 10.80 -5.54 -4.04
C GLU A 60 10.61 -4.41 -3.04
N SER A 61 10.83 -4.69 -1.76
CA SER A 61 10.66 -3.74 -0.66
C SER A 61 11.72 -2.62 -0.69
N LEU A 62 13.01 -2.98 -0.75
CA LEU A 62 14.10 -2.01 -0.76
C LEU A 62 14.14 -1.18 -2.04
N ARG A 63 13.83 -1.77 -3.19
CA ARG A 63 13.76 -1.06 -4.48
C ARG A 63 12.65 -0.01 -4.45
N ALA A 64 11.46 -0.37 -3.96
CA ALA A 64 10.37 0.60 -3.78
C ALA A 64 10.80 1.75 -2.86
N ARG A 65 11.31 1.44 -1.66
CA ARG A 65 11.75 2.41 -0.66
C ARG A 65 12.83 3.34 -1.20
N SER A 66 13.88 2.79 -1.79
CA SER A 66 15.00 3.58 -2.33
C SER A 66 14.59 4.42 -3.55
N THR A 67 13.68 3.94 -4.39
CA THR A 67 13.19 4.70 -5.54
C THR A 67 12.35 5.89 -5.11
N LEU A 68 11.43 5.70 -4.15
CA LEU A 68 10.66 6.81 -3.57
C LEU A 68 11.57 7.84 -2.90
N HIS A 69 12.57 7.39 -2.15
CA HIS A 69 13.55 8.29 -1.55
C HIS A 69 14.32 9.11 -2.61
N ARG A 70 14.87 8.46 -3.61
CA ARG A 70 15.63 9.17 -4.67
C ARG A 70 14.76 10.13 -5.49
N ARG A 71 13.50 9.79 -5.76
CA ARG A 71 12.62 10.57 -6.63
C ARG A 71 11.89 11.69 -5.92
N LEU A 72 11.48 11.49 -4.68
CA LEU A 72 10.65 12.43 -3.91
C LEU A 72 11.38 13.07 -2.74
N GLY A 73 12.53 12.55 -2.32
CA GLY A 73 13.25 13.00 -1.12
C GLY A 73 12.66 12.49 0.19
N ILE A 74 11.65 11.61 0.14
CA ILE A 74 10.99 11.04 1.32
C ILE A 74 11.43 9.60 1.54
N VAL A 75 11.50 9.18 2.80
CA VAL A 75 11.72 7.78 3.18
C VAL A 75 10.38 7.23 3.66
N PRO A 76 9.68 6.42 2.85
CA PRO A 76 8.38 5.89 3.28
C PRO A 76 8.55 4.94 4.46
N ASP A 77 7.71 5.08 5.46
CA ASP A 77 7.60 4.20 6.64
C ASP A 77 6.48 3.17 6.53
N THR A 78 5.61 3.34 5.53
CA THR A 78 4.40 2.54 5.32
C THR A 78 4.50 1.73 4.03
N PHE A 79 4.17 0.44 4.14
CA PHE A 79 4.11 -0.50 3.02
C PHE A 79 2.70 -1.10 2.94
N ALA A 80 2.03 -1.00 1.79
CA ALA A 80 0.84 -1.80 1.53
C ALA A 80 1.24 -3.04 0.73
N TYR A 81 0.77 -4.20 1.17
CA TYR A 81 1.04 -5.45 0.46
C TYR A 81 0.18 -5.53 -0.80
N PRO A 82 0.77 -5.78 -1.99
CA PRO A 82 0.00 -6.07 -3.20
C PRO A 82 -1.04 -7.17 -2.94
N TYR A 83 -2.29 -6.93 -3.30
CA TYR A 83 -3.43 -7.83 -3.05
C TYR A 83 -3.72 -8.12 -1.57
N GLY A 84 -3.05 -7.45 -0.64
CA GLY A 84 -3.07 -7.79 0.79
C GLY A 84 -2.34 -9.10 1.12
N ASP A 85 -1.54 -9.60 0.19
CA ASP A 85 -0.88 -10.90 0.24
C ASP A 85 0.35 -10.86 1.15
N VAL A 86 0.20 -11.37 2.36
CA VAL A 86 1.21 -11.34 3.42
C VAL A 86 1.06 -12.52 4.38
N ASP A 87 2.18 -13.01 4.85
CA ASP A 87 2.33 -13.93 5.98
C ASP A 87 3.31 -13.36 7.01
N PRO A 88 3.47 -13.97 8.20
CA PRO A 88 4.36 -13.46 9.24
C PRO A 88 5.83 -13.34 8.80
N SER A 89 6.31 -14.19 7.89
CA SER A 89 7.70 -14.13 7.42
C SER A 89 7.90 -12.93 6.48
N ILE A 90 6.97 -12.68 5.56
CA ILE A 90 6.96 -11.52 4.69
C ILE A 90 6.85 -10.22 5.49
N ALA A 91 5.94 -10.17 6.47
CA ALA A 91 5.81 -9.01 7.35
C ALA A 91 7.14 -8.70 8.05
N SER A 92 7.82 -9.73 8.57
CA SER A 92 9.14 -9.58 9.21
C SER A 92 10.21 -9.06 8.24
N LEU A 93 10.23 -9.54 6.99
CA LEU A 93 11.18 -9.08 5.96
C LEU A 93 10.92 -7.62 5.57
N VAL A 94 9.66 -7.24 5.39
CA VAL A 94 9.27 -5.84 5.09
C VAL A 94 9.68 -4.92 6.24
N GLY A 95 9.48 -5.33 7.50
CA GLY A 95 9.98 -4.61 8.67
C GLY A 95 11.49 -4.47 8.70
N ALA A 96 12.23 -5.54 8.37
CA ALA A 96 13.69 -5.53 8.26
C ALA A 96 14.18 -4.59 7.13
N CYS A 97 13.38 -4.34 6.11
CA CYS A 97 13.64 -3.36 5.05
C CYS A 97 13.41 -1.90 5.50
N GLY A 98 13.00 -1.67 6.76
CA GLY A 98 12.86 -0.35 7.36
C GLY A 98 11.47 0.26 7.24
N PHE A 99 10.44 -0.53 7.01
CA PHE A 99 9.05 -0.11 7.12
C PHE A 99 8.53 -0.34 8.55
N THR A 100 7.76 0.62 9.03
CA THR A 100 7.15 0.58 10.37
C THR A 100 5.73 0.04 10.31
N PHE A 101 5.00 0.37 9.25
CA PHE A 101 3.60 0.01 9.07
C PHE A 101 3.39 -0.84 7.83
N GLY A 102 2.69 -1.96 7.99
CA GLY A 102 2.24 -2.83 6.91
C GLY A 102 0.72 -2.84 6.82
N LEU A 103 0.17 -2.55 5.63
CA LEU A 103 -1.27 -2.45 5.40
C LEU A 103 -1.75 -3.63 4.56
N THR A 104 -2.73 -4.37 5.07
CA THR A 104 -3.36 -5.50 4.38
C THR A 104 -4.68 -5.09 3.69
N CYS A 105 -5.34 -6.04 3.01
CA CYS A 105 -6.70 -5.90 2.52
C CYS A 105 -7.74 -6.52 3.48
N ARG A 106 -7.37 -6.90 4.70
CA ARG A 106 -8.30 -7.37 5.72
C ARG A 106 -9.19 -6.22 6.15
N SER A 107 -10.50 -6.35 5.88
CA SER A 107 -11.48 -5.28 6.18
C SER A 107 -11.87 -5.30 7.66
N ALA A 108 -11.20 -4.46 8.45
CA ALA A 108 -11.46 -4.25 9.88
C ALA A 108 -10.82 -2.94 10.35
N SER A 109 -11.17 -2.46 11.54
CA SER A 109 -10.37 -1.45 12.24
C SER A 109 -9.14 -2.07 12.86
N ALA A 110 -8.05 -1.33 12.83
CA ALA A 110 -6.86 -1.67 13.57
C ALA A 110 -7.11 -1.56 15.09
N THR A 111 -6.59 -2.50 15.83
CA THR A 111 -6.65 -2.57 17.30
C THR A 111 -5.25 -2.68 17.88
N TYR A 112 -5.11 -2.56 19.18
CA TYR A 112 -3.83 -2.79 19.88
C TYR A 112 -3.33 -4.24 19.81
N ALA A 113 -4.18 -5.18 19.39
CA ALA A 113 -3.80 -6.58 19.19
C ALA A 113 -3.21 -6.86 17.80
N ASP A 114 -3.39 -5.95 16.84
CA ASP A 114 -2.82 -6.08 15.50
C ASP A 114 -1.33 -5.72 15.51
N GLY A 115 -0.53 -6.49 14.77
CA GLY A 115 0.87 -6.14 14.53
C GLY A 115 0.99 -4.91 13.63
N LEU A 116 1.95 -4.02 13.90
CA LEU A 116 2.15 -2.82 13.07
C LEU A 116 2.42 -3.14 11.59
N LEU A 117 2.91 -4.32 11.31
CA LEU A 117 3.18 -4.81 9.95
C LEU A 117 2.07 -5.68 9.37
N ASP A 118 0.90 -5.75 10.03
CA ASP A 118 -0.28 -6.50 9.60
C ASP A 118 -1.58 -5.73 9.94
N LEU A 119 -1.62 -4.45 9.58
CA LEU A 119 -2.75 -3.59 9.91
C LEU A 119 -3.91 -3.81 8.94
N PRO A 120 -5.13 -4.02 9.46
CA PRO A 120 -6.35 -4.03 8.65
C PRO A 120 -6.70 -2.60 8.20
N ARG A 121 -7.61 -2.49 7.25
CA ARG A 121 -8.17 -1.23 6.79
C ARG A 121 -9.68 -1.36 6.59
N ILE A 122 -10.44 -0.32 6.90
CA ILE A 122 -11.84 -0.24 6.47
C ILE A 122 -11.82 0.11 4.99
N GLU A 123 -12.39 -0.78 4.18
CA GLU A 123 -12.59 -0.54 2.76
C GLU A 123 -13.78 0.40 2.55
N VAL A 124 -13.63 1.38 1.68
CA VAL A 124 -14.66 2.35 1.33
C VAL A 124 -14.82 2.36 -0.18
N ASP A 125 -15.97 1.89 -0.65
CA ASP A 125 -16.32 1.88 -2.06
C ASP A 125 -16.99 3.20 -2.50
N GLY A 126 -16.90 3.50 -3.78
CA GLY A 126 -17.39 4.77 -4.32
C GLY A 126 -18.92 4.92 -4.35
N ASP A 127 -19.68 3.84 -4.15
CA ASP A 127 -21.14 3.82 -4.07
C ASP A 127 -21.68 3.92 -2.64
N GLN A 128 -20.81 3.88 -1.64
CA GLN A 128 -21.20 3.99 -0.22
C GLN A 128 -21.55 5.43 0.15
N SER A 129 -22.63 5.57 0.95
CA SER A 129 -23.10 6.88 1.40
C SER A 129 -22.20 7.50 2.47
N LEU A 130 -22.30 8.82 2.65
CA LEU A 130 -21.63 9.51 3.75
C LEU A 130 -22.10 9.03 5.12
N ASP A 131 -23.37 8.63 5.25
CA ASP A 131 -23.91 8.07 6.50
C ASP A 131 -23.26 6.73 6.81
N TRP A 132 -23.12 5.85 5.81
CA TRP A 132 -22.38 4.60 5.95
C TRP A 132 -20.93 4.85 6.38
N PHE A 133 -20.24 5.81 5.76
CA PHE A 133 -18.88 6.18 6.11
C PHE A 133 -18.77 6.67 7.56
N HIS A 134 -19.71 7.54 7.98
CA HIS A 134 -19.77 8.06 9.35
C HIS A 134 -20.01 6.95 10.38
N GLU A 135 -20.94 6.02 10.07
CA GLU A 135 -21.23 4.88 10.94
C GLU A 135 -20.06 3.92 11.03
N SER A 136 -19.39 3.62 9.91
CA SER A 136 -18.19 2.77 9.86
C SER A 136 -17.06 3.34 10.72
N LEU A 137 -16.80 4.64 10.64
CA LEU A 137 -15.80 5.30 11.49
C LEU A 137 -16.15 5.22 12.97
N ARG A 138 -17.43 5.44 13.36
CA ARG A 138 -17.87 5.37 14.75
C ARG A 138 -17.82 3.95 15.31
N ALA A 139 -18.23 2.97 14.50
CA ALA A 139 -18.25 1.57 14.88
C ALA A 139 -16.86 0.93 14.88
N GLY A 140 -15.89 1.57 14.22
CA GLY A 140 -14.58 0.99 13.98
C GLY A 140 -14.63 -0.30 13.12
N ARG A 141 -15.59 -0.41 12.22
CA ARG A 141 -15.79 -1.55 11.31
C ARG A 141 -16.69 -1.12 10.16
N PRO A 142 -16.72 -1.86 9.02
CA PRO A 142 -17.68 -1.58 7.96
C PRO A 142 -19.12 -1.57 8.52
N ALA A 143 -19.90 -0.54 8.17
CA ALA A 143 -21.33 -0.51 8.48
C ALA A 143 -22.05 -1.63 7.71
N ARG A 144 -23.15 -2.12 8.26
CA ARG A 144 -23.95 -3.20 7.64
C ARG A 144 -24.93 -2.65 6.63
#